data_a0de625643d5a55a209ec373589c4cda
#
_entry.id   a0de625643d5a55a209ec373589c4cda
#
_cell.length_a   1.000
_cell.length_b   1.000
_cell.length_c   1.000
_cell.angle_alpha   90.00
_cell.angle_beta   90.00
_cell.angle_gamma   90.00
#
_symmetry.space_group_name_H-M   'P 1'
#
loop_
_entity.id
_entity.type
_entity.pdbx_description
1 polymer ?
#
loop_
_entity_poly.entity_id
_entity_poly.type
_entity_poly.pdbx_seq_one_letter_code
_entity_poly.pdbx_strand_id
1 'polypeptide(L)'
;MGEEGDFSRQHLLNPTLFALLGPLEGKEILDAGCGYGYLARMLARRGARVTAVEPAESFFGYAAERERTERLGIRYVQADLSTFRDYAVTFDVVIASMVLMDIPDYLPAMQNCTDALRSGGSFIFSLAHPCFEGTEREYHDKGYVEVKEYLAEYCLPQPFGCLFHRPLSHYLNAVIQRGCAIQEIVEPKLDPASASAAPGHERNVHVPSFIVIRAAKLP
;
A
#
# COMPACT_ATOMS: atom_id res chain seq x y z
N MET A 1 0.60 -16.73 1.21
CA MET A 1 0.07 -15.70 0.30
C MET A 1 0.40 -16.13 -1.12
N GLY A 2 -0.55 -16.04 -2.06
CA GLY A 2 -0.31 -16.40 -3.47
C GLY A 2 0.67 -15.45 -4.17
N GLU A 3 1.04 -15.77 -5.42
CA GLU A 3 2.00 -14.95 -6.20
C GLU A 3 1.52 -13.51 -6.48
N GLU A 4 0.22 -13.26 -6.42
CA GLU A 4 -0.41 -11.95 -6.67
C GLU A 4 -1.18 -11.43 -5.44
N GLY A 5 -0.95 -12.00 -4.26
CA GLY A 5 -1.67 -11.67 -3.04
C GLY A 5 -2.90 -12.55 -2.79
N ASP A 6 -3.77 -12.11 -1.89
CA ASP A 6 -5.09 -12.70 -1.64
C ASP A 6 -6.15 -12.18 -2.64
N PHE A 7 -7.39 -12.66 -2.52
CA PHE A 7 -8.48 -12.27 -3.40
C PHE A 7 -8.68 -10.74 -3.46
N SER A 8 -8.70 -10.08 -2.31
CA SER A 8 -8.91 -8.63 -2.24
C SER A 8 -7.78 -7.85 -2.93
N ARG A 9 -6.53 -8.32 -2.79
CA ARG A 9 -5.41 -7.73 -3.51
C ARG A 9 -5.53 -7.96 -5.02
N GLN A 10 -5.86 -9.16 -5.44
CA GLN A 10 -5.96 -9.50 -6.88
C GLN A 10 -7.09 -8.75 -7.59
N HIS A 11 -8.24 -8.59 -6.94
CA HIS A 11 -9.45 -8.07 -7.60
C HIS A 11 -9.77 -6.60 -7.30
N LEU A 12 -9.19 -6.03 -6.23
CA LEU A 12 -9.44 -4.64 -5.84
C LEU A 12 -8.16 -3.80 -5.90
N LEU A 13 -7.15 -4.19 -5.13
CA LEU A 13 -6.00 -3.34 -4.86
C LEU A 13 -5.02 -3.32 -6.05
N ASN A 14 -4.57 -4.48 -6.54
CA ASN A 14 -3.58 -4.55 -7.62
C ASN A 14 -4.09 -3.90 -8.92
N PRO A 15 -5.32 -4.16 -9.41
CA PRO A 15 -5.84 -3.48 -10.60
C PRO A 15 -5.81 -1.96 -10.45
N THR A 16 -6.19 -1.44 -9.29
CA THR A 16 -6.18 -0.01 -8.99
C THR A 16 -4.76 0.54 -8.98
N LEU A 17 -3.82 -0.13 -8.27
CA LEU A 17 -2.43 0.28 -8.24
C LEU A 17 -1.82 0.34 -9.63
N PHE A 18 -2.01 -0.70 -10.46
CA PHE A 18 -1.45 -0.74 -11.81
C PHE A 18 -2.09 0.29 -12.76
N ALA A 19 -3.37 0.60 -12.60
CA ALA A 19 -4.02 1.70 -13.34
C ALA A 19 -3.38 3.05 -13.00
N LEU A 20 -3.11 3.32 -11.73
CA LEU A 20 -2.48 4.56 -11.26
C LEU A 20 -0.99 4.66 -11.64
N LEU A 21 -0.29 3.55 -11.71
CA LEU A 21 1.13 3.48 -12.04
C LEU A 21 1.42 3.77 -13.51
N GLY A 22 0.54 3.34 -14.41
CA GLY A 22 0.75 3.42 -15.85
C GLY A 22 1.96 2.61 -16.33
N PRO A 23 2.64 3.03 -17.42
CA PRO A 23 3.80 2.30 -17.94
C PRO A 23 4.95 2.23 -16.93
N LEU A 24 5.56 1.04 -16.77
CA LEU A 24 6.57 0.76 -15.75
C LEU A 24 7.98 0.56 -16.32
N GLU A 25 8.09 0.30 -17.61
CA GLU A 25 9.36 -0.03 -18.27
C GLU A 25 10.45 1.01 -17.95
N GLY A 26 11.55 0.54 -17.38
CA GLY A 26 12.70 1.34 -17.03
C GLY A 26 12.54 2.31 -15.86
N LYS A 27 11.38 2.39 -15.21
CA LYS A 27 11.17 3.26 -14.04
C LYS A 27 11.91 2.74 -12.81
N GLU A 28 12.51 3.66 -12.05
CA GLU A 28 13.02 3.40 -10.70
C GLU A 28 11.86 3.44 -9.71
N ILE A 29 11.57 2.32 -9.04
CA ILE A 29 10.45 2.18 -8.11
C ILE A 29 10.93 1.72 -6.75
N LEU A 30 10.48 2.41 -5.70
CA LEU A 30 10.61 1.96 -4.32
C LEU A 30 9.30 1.30 -3.87
N ASP A 31 9.36 0.01 -3.54
CA ASP A 31 8.29 -0.71 -2.83
C ASP A 31 8.58 -0.62 -1.32
N ALA A 32 7.92 0.33 -0.67
CA ALA A 32 8.14 0.70 0.72
C ALA A 32 7.25 -0.16 1.62
N GLY A 33 7.85 -1.08 2.39
CA GLY A 33 7.14 -2.09 3.18
C GLY A 33 6.65 -3.24 2.31
N CYS A 34 7.57 -3.87 1.59
CA CYS A 34 7.23 -4.85 0.55
C CYS A 34 6.71 -6.20 1.10
N GLY A 35 6.83 -6.45 2.41
CA GLY A 35 6.44 -7.72 3.00
C GLY A 35 7.12 -8.91 2.32
N TYR A 36 6.33 -9.87 1.86
CA TYR A 36 6.82 -11.04 1.11
C TYR A 36 7.30 -10.72 -0.32
N GLY A 37 7.32 -9.45 -0.74
CA GLY A 37 7.84 -9.01 -2.02
C GLY A 37 6.96 -9.35 -3.24
N TYR A 38 5.68 -9.69 -3.06
CA TYR A 38 4.82 -10.07 -4.19
C TYR A 38 4.63 -8.91 -5.16
N LEU A 39 4.38 -7.68 -4.65
CA LEU A 39 4.21 -6.50 -5.49
C LEU A 39 5.51 -6.11 -6.18
N ALA A 40 6.63 -6.13 -5.46
CA ALA A 40 7.96 -5.90 -6.04
C ALA A 40 8.22 -6.82 -7.25
N ARG A 41 7.90 -8.13 -7.14
CA ARG A 41 8.04 -9.07 -8.26
C ARG A 41 7.09 -8.75 -9.42
N MET A 42 5.86 -8.37 -9.14
CA MET A 42 4.91 -7.95 -10.19
C MET A 42 5.38 -6.71 -10.95
N LEU A 43 6.00 -5.76 -10.26
CA LEU A 43 6.58 -4.54 -10.83
C LEU A 43 7.82 -4.87 -11.70
N ALA A 44 8.73 -5.68 -11.17
CA ALA A 44 9.95 -6.08 -11.89
C ALA A 44 9.63 -6.87 -13.17
N ARG A 45 8.67 -7.80 -13.12
CA ARG A 45 8.21 -8.54 -14.31
C ARG A 45 7.58 -7.64 -15.39
N ARG A 46 7.23 -6.39 -15.06
CA ARG A 46 6.73 -5.36 -15.99
C ARG A 46 7.80 -4.34 -16.39
N GLY A 47 9.07 -4.69 -16.18
CA GLY A 47 10.21 -3.91 -16.64
C GLY A 47 10.65 -2.77 -15.71
N ALA A 48 10.11 -2.65 -14.50
CA ALA A 48 10.59 -1.69 -13.52
C ALA A 48 11.91 -2.12 -12.87
N ARG A 49 12.76 -1.16 -12.50
CA ARG A 49 13.90 -1.36 -11.62
C ARG A 49 13.45 -1.13 -10.19
N VAL A 50 13.36 -2.21 -9.40
CA VAL A 50 12.72 -2.17 -8.09
C VAL A 50 13.72 -2.23 -6.96
N THR A 51 13.61 -1.30 -6.02
CA THR A 51 14.14 -1.41 -4.67
C THR A 51 12.98 -1.70 -3.74
N ALA A 52 13.10 -2.72 -2.88
CA ALA A 52 12.03 -3.16 -1.98
C ALA A 52 12.56 -3.19 -0.54
N VAL A 53 11.87 -2.48 0.35
CA VAL A 53 12.29 -2.30 1.75
C VAL A 53 11.32 -3.01 2.69
N GLU A 54 11.84 -3.80 3.62
CA GLU A 54 11.06 -4.53 4.62
C GLU A 54 11.84 -4.66 5.93
N PRO A 55 11.31 -4.24 7.09
CA PRO A 55 12.02 -4.36 8.37
C PRO A 55 11.99 -5.78 8.95
N ALA A 56 10.90 -6.54 8.75
CA ALA A 56 10.71 -7.84 9.37
C ALA A 56 11.62 -8.91 8.73
N GLU A 57 12.52 -9.48 9.52
CA GLU A 57 13.51 -10.47 9.07
C GLU A 57 12.86 -11.66 8.33
N SER A 58 11.73 -12.17 8.82
CA SER A 58 11.05 -13.31 8.22
C SER A 58 10.50 -13.00 6.82
N PHE A 59 9.93 -11.80 6.63
CA PHE A 59 9.38 -11.36 5.35
C PHE A 59 10.50 -11.03 4.37
N PHE A 60 11.49 -10.27 4.83
CA PHE A 60 12.69 -9.97 4.05
C PHE A 60 13.42 -11.24 3.61
N GLY A 61 13.65 -12.18 4.52
CA GLY A 61 14.32 -13.44 4.23
C GLY A 61 13.60 -14.26 3.16
N TYR A 62 12.27 -14.35 3.24
CA TYR A 62 11.45 -14.99 2.21
C TYR A 62 11.59 -14.29 0.84
N ALA A 63 11.46 -12.96 0.81
CA ALA A 63 11.54 -12.19 -0.43
C ALA A 63 12.93 -12.31 -1.08
N ALA A 64 14.00 -12.23 -0.29
CA ALA A 64 15.38 -12.37 -0.74
C ALA A 64 15.67 -13.78 -1.28
N GLU A 65 15.13 -14.83 -0.66
CA GLU A 65 15.28 -16.21 -1.14
C GLU A 65 14.57 -16.43 -2.48
N ARG A 66 13.37 -15.85 -2.63
CA ARG A 66 12.67 -15.87 -3.92
C ARG A 66 13.48 -15.18 -5.02
N GLU A 67 14.11 -14.04 -4.72
CA GLU A 67 14.94 -13.31 -5.69
C GLU A 67 16.16 -14.13 -6.14
N ARG A 68 16.80 -14.89 -5.25
CA ARG A 68 17.91 -15.78 -5.63
C ARG A 68 17.49 -16.80 -6.69
N THR A 69 16.24 -17.25 -6.64
CA THR A 69 15.68 -18.24 -7.57
C THR A 69 15.14 -17.58 -8.85
N GLU A 70 14.35 -16.52 -8.70
CA GLU A 70 13.64 -15.87 -9.83
C GLU A 70 14.52 -14.89 -10.61
N ARG A 71 15.53 -14.28 -9.95
CA ARG A 71 16.52 -13.36 -10.56
C ARG A 71 15.89 -12.23 -11.37
N LEU A 72 14.90 -11.57 -10.76
CA LEU A 72 14.19 -10.44 -11.37
C LEU A 72 14.97 -9.12 -11.30
N GLY A 73 16.14 -9.09 -10.62
CA GLY A 73 16.95 -7.90 -10.44
C GLY A 73 16.42 -6.95 -9.35
N ILE A 74 15.59 -7.43 -8.42
CA ILE A 74 15.05 -6.64 -7.33
C ILE A 74 16.11 -6.46 -6.24
N ARG A 75 16.33 -5.21 -5.82
CA ARG A 75 17.17 -4.90 -4.68
C ARG A 75 16.35 -4.91 -3.39
N TYR A 76 16.38 -6.00 -2.65
CA TYR A 76 15.77 -6.08 -1.32
C TYR A 76 16.69 -5.48 -0.26
N VAL A 77 16.13 -4.65 0.61
CA VAL A 77 16.82 -3.98 1.73
C VAL A 77 16.07 -4.25 3.03
N GLN A 78 16.75 -4.82 4.02
CA GLN A 78 16.20 -4.97 5.35
C GLN A 78 16.39 -3.67 6.14
N ALA A 79 15.34 -2.87 6.25
CA ALA A 79 15.39 -1.59 6.95
C ALA A 79 13.99 -1.14 7.38
N ASP A 80 13.96 -0.32 8.42
CA ASP A 80 12.76 0.41 8.84
C ASP A 80 12.57 1.65 7.95
N LEU A 81 11.36 1.86 7.45
CA LEU A 81 11.02 3.00 6.59
C LEU A 81 11.21 4.35 7.28
N SER A 82 11.09 4.41 8.61
CA SER A 82 11.31 5.63 9.37
C SER A 82 12.77 6.10 9.35
N THR A 83 13.71 5.17 9.13
CA THR A 83 15.15 5.42 9.11
C THR A 83 15.81 5.18 7.76
N PHE A 84 15.12 4.49 6.85
CA PHE A 84 15.64 4.19 5.51
C PHE A 84 15.96 5.46 4.74
N ARG A 85 17.17 5.51 4.19
CA ARG A 85 17.65 6.58 3.29
C ARG A 85 18.47 5.96 2.19
N ASP A 86 18.09 6.21 0.96
CA ASP A 86 18.89 5.82 -0.20
C ASP A 86 19.25 7.05 -1.02
N TYR A 87 20.36 7.64 -0.67
CA TYR A 87 20.84 8.85 -1.34
C TYR A 87 21.47 8.59 -2.72
N ALA A 88 21.69 7.33 -3.08
CA ALA A 88 22.30 6.97 -4.36
C ALA A 88 21.27 6.93 -5.50
N VAL A 89 20.00 6.81 -5.18
CA VAL A 89 18.90 6.68 -6.15
C VAL A 89 17.77 7.63 -5.78
N THR A 90 17.22 8.30 -6.78
CA THR A 90 15.92 8.99 -6.67
C THR A 90 14.89 8.21 -7.50
N PHE A 91 13.71 8.03 -6.96
CA PHE A 91 12.69 7.18 -7.55
C PHE A 91 11.68 7.97 -8.39
N ASP A 92 11.27 7.36 -9.50
CA ASP A 92 10.14 7.83 -10.31
C ASP A 92 8.83 7.66 -9.56
N VAL A 93 8.74 6.54 -8.82
CA VAL A 93 7.56 6.17 -8.05
C VAL A 93 7.98 5.56 -6.72
N VAL A 94 7.29 5.96 -5.66
CA VAL A 94 7.32 5.26 -4.37
C VAL A 94 5.93 4.69 -4.11
N ILE A 95 5.87 3.41 -3.75
CA ILE A 95 4.62 2.73 -3.40
C ILE A 95 4.70 2.29 -1.93
N ALA A 96 3.69 2.66 -1.14
CA ALA A 96 3.49 2.14 0.21
C ALA A 96 2.12 1.44 0.28
N SER A 97 2.10 0.17 -0.14
CA SER A 97 0.85 -0.58 -0.26
C SER A 97 0.48 -1.30 1.03
N MET A 98 -0.54 -0.82 1.73
CA MET A 98 -1.03 -1.39 2.99
C MET A 98 0.03 -1.41 4.10
N VAL A 99 0.73 -0.28 4.29
CA VAL A 99 1.89 -0.20 5.20
C VAL A 99 1.73 0.89 6.25
N LEU A 100 1.34 2.11 5.85
CA LEU A 100 1.39 3.27 6.75
C LEU A 100 0.49 3.14 7.99
N MET A 101 -0.60 2.38 7.90
CA MET A 101 -1.46 2.08 9.04
C MET A 101 -0.87 1.03 10.00
N ASP A 102 0.17 0.30 9.61
CA ASP A 102 0.84 -0.68 10.47
C ASP A 102 2.03 -0.05 11.25
N ILE A 103 2.35 1.22 10.96
CA ILE A 103 3.46 1.95 11.58
C ILE A 103 2.93 2.86 12.69
N PRO A 104 3.40 2.69 13.96
CA PRO A 104 2.94 3.51 15.09
C PRO A 104 3.17 5.01 14.87
N ASP A 105 4.38 5.41 14.47
CA ASP A 105 4.71 6.77 14.02
C ASP A 105 5.04 6.74 12.53
N TYR A 106 4.00 6.92 11.70
CA TYR A 106 4.13 6.82 10.25
C TYR A 106 4.71 8.09 9.59
N LEU A 107 4.77 9.22 10.31
CA LEU A 107 5.19 10.50 9.74
C LEU A 107 6.65 10.48 9.24
N PRO A 108 7.63 9.93 9.97
CA PRO A 108 9.00 9.79 9.45
C PRO A 108 9.07 8.85 8.24
N ALA A 109 8.30 7.76 8.24
CA ALA A 109 8.25 6.82 7.10
C ALA A 109 7.67 7.52 5.86
N MET A 110 6.57 8.26 5.99
CA MET A 110 5.98 9.04 4.90
C MET A 110 6.96 10.12 4.39
N GLN A 111 7.67 10.79 5.30
CA GLN A 111 8.69 11.76 4.90
C GLN A 111 9.78 11.11 4.06
N ASN A 112 10.31 9.97 4.49
CA ASN A 112 11.36 9.27 3.75
C ASN A 112 10.88 8.80 2.38
N CYS A 113 9.64 8.33 2.28
CA CYS A 113 9.02 7.98 1.01
C CYS A 113 8.93 9.19 0.07
N THR A 114 8.51 10.35 0.57
CA THR A 114 8.41 11.56 -0.26
C THR A 114 9.78 12.16 -0.60
N ASP A 115 10.75 12.11 0.33
CA ASP A 115 12.12 12.58 0.11
C ASP A 115 12.84 11.75 -0.96
N ALA A 116 12.58 10.44 -1.00
CA ALA A 116 13.15 9.53 -1.99
C ALA A 116 12.67 9.78 -3.43
N LEU A 117 11.55 10.49 -3.62
CA LEU A 117 11.04 10.83 -4.95
C LEU A 117 11.89 11.93 -5.61
N ARG A 118 12.11 11.80 -6.92
CA ARG A 118 12.52 12.93 -7.75
C ARG A 118 11.40 13.98 -7.84
N SER A 119 11.75 15.20 -8.24
CA SER A 119 10.77 16.24 -8.59
C SER A 119 9.82 15.70 -9.68
N GLY A 120 8.51 15.87 -9.51
CA GLY A 120 7.48 15.31 -10.38
C GLY A 120 7.25 13.80 -10.25
N GLY A 121 7.99 13.12 -9.37
CA GLY A 121 7.75 11.70 -9.06
C GLY A 121 6.43 11.45 -8.33
N SER A 122 5.92 10.23 -8.41
CA SER A 122 4.62 9.86 -7.84
C SER A 122 4.77 9.08 -6.53
N PHE A 123 4.07 9.50 -5.48
CA PHE A 123 3.83 8.70 -4.28
C PHE A 123 2.45 8.06 -4.36
N ILE A 124 2.40 6.72 -4.36
CA ILE A 124 1.15 5.97 -4.33
C ILE A 124 1.10 5.19 -3.04
N PHE A 125 0.08 5.41 -2.25
CA PHE A 125 -0.11 4.61 -1.03
C PHE A 125 -1.55 4.15 -0.90
N SER A 126 -1.72 3.01 -0.25
CA SER A 126 -3.02 2.43 0.04
C SER A 126 -3.15 2.12 1.52
N LEU A 127 -4.38 2.21 1.99
CA LEU A 127 -4.77 1.95 3.38
C LEU A 127 -5.99 1.02 3.39
N ALA A 128 -6.18 0.25 4.48
CA ALA A 128 -7.50 -0.14 4.88
C ALA A 128 -8.34 1.14 4.99
N HIS A 129 -9.57 1.12 4.48
CA HIS A 129 -10.36 2.36 4.45
C HIS A 129 -10.74 2.79 5.88
N PRO A 130 -10.26 3.96 6.38
CA PRO A 130 -10.38 4.29 7.80
C PRO A 130 -11.83 4.38 8.31
N CYS A 131 -12.80 4.69 7.44
CA CYS A 131 -14.21 4.69 7.84
C CYS A 131 -14.79 3.27 8.02
N PHE A 132 -14.18 2.23 7.43
CA PHE A 132 -14.81 0.92 7.28
C PHE A 132 -13.92 -0.25 7.71
N GLU A 133 -12.75 0.02 8.28
CA GLU A 133 -11.87 -1.01 8.80
C GLU A 133 -12.51 -1.76 9.97
N GLY A 134 -12.32 -3.08 10.03
CA GLY A 134 -12.89 -3.91 11.08
C GLY A 134 -14.41 -4.13 11.01
N THR A 135 -15.07 -3.68 9.94
CA THR A 135 -16.54 -3.73 9.82
C THR A 135 -17.06 -4.86 8.91
N GLU A 136 -16.19 -5.74 8.43
CA GLU A 136 -16.55 -6.81 7.48
C GLU A 136 -17.67 -7.70 8.03
N ARG A 137 -17.52 -8.18 9.26
CA ARG A 137 -18.49 -9.02 9.91
C ARG A 137 -19.82 -8.31 10.17
N GLU A 138 -19.76 -7.04 10.56
CA GLU A 138 -20.95 -6.25 10.83
C GLU A 138 -21.83 -6.08 9.58
N TYR A 139 -21.21 -5.80 8.42
CA TYR A 139 -21.93 -5.71 7.16
C TYR A 139 -22.62 -7.03 6.78
N HIS A 140 -21.92 -8.14 6.95
CA HIS A 140 -22.48 -9.48 6.68
C HIS A 140 -23.72 -9.75 7.53
N ASP A 141 -23.70 -9.38 8.81
CA ASP A 141 -24.77 -9.67 9.75
C ASP A 141 -25.96 -8.70 9.62
N LYS A 142 -25.71 -7.43 9.28
CA LYS A 142 -26.72 -6.34 9.33
C LYS A 142 -27.08 -5.76 7.96
N GLY A 143 -26.25 -5.94 6.93
CA GLY A 143 -26.42 -5.32 5.62
C GLY A 143 -26.09 -3.82 5.57
N TYR A 144 -25.49 -3.26 6.63
CA TYR A 144 -24.99 -1.89 6.71
C TYR A 144 -23.75 -1.82 7.61
N VAL A 145 -23.04 -0.71 7.55
CA VAL A 145 -21.88 -0.43 8.39
C VAL A 145 -22.17 0.74 9.31
N GLU A 146 -21.82 0.60 10.58
CA GLU A 146 -21.93 1.64 11.58
C GLU A 146 -20.55 2.19 11.91
N VAL A 147 -20.32 3.47 11.60
CA VAL A 147 -19.03 4.13 11.87
C VAL A 147 -19.07 4.74 13.27
N LYS A 148 -18.14 4.33 14.14
CA LYS A 148 -18.02 4.83 15.51
C LYS A 148 -16.62 5.37 15.74
N GLU A 149 -16.53 6.41 16.57
CA GLU A 149 -15.24 6.96 17.05
C GLU A 149 -14.22 7.26 15.94
N TYR A 150 -14.68 7.58 14.72
CA TYR A 150 -13.84 7.82 13.56
C TYR A 150 -12.71 8.85 13.80
N LEU A 151 -12.94 9.84 14.66
CA LEU A 151 -11.95 10.88 14.97
C LEU A 151 -10.93 10.47 16.03
N ALA A 152 -11.15 9.35 16.73
CA ALA A 152 -10.21 8.84 17.73
C ALA A 152 -9.05 8.09 17.06
N GLU A 153 -7.87 8.15 17.66
CA GLU A 153 -6.76 7.28 17.26
C GLU A 153 -6.68 6.09 18.22
N TYR A 154 -6.64 4.89 17.67
CA TYR A 154 -6.55 3.66 18.44
C TYR A 154 -5.86 2.55 17.66
N CYS A 155 -5.54 1.48 18.36
CA CYS A 155 -4.96 0.27 17.78
C CYS A 155 -6.02 -0.82 17.65
N LEU A 156 -6.17 -1.39 16.47
CA LEU A 156 -6.91 -2.61 16.22
C LEU A 156 -5.90 -3.78 16.20
N PRO A 157 -5.92 -4.67 17.22
CA PRO A 157 -5.00 -5.78 17.28
C PRO A 157 -5.11 -6.69 16.06
N GLN A 158 -3.96 -7.06 15.48
CA GLN A 158 -3.83 -7.98 14.37
C GLN A 158 -2.92 -9.15 14.76
N PRO A 159 -2.97 -10.31 14.09
CA PRO A 159 -2.14 -11.48 14.44
C PRO A 159 -0.63 -11.18 14.49
N PHE A 160 -0.15 -10.20 13.73
CA PHE A 160 1.26 -9.84 13.61
C PHE A 160 1.55 -8.38 13.95
N GLY A 161 0.74 -7.76 14.81
CA GLY A 161 0.96 -6.38 15.21
C GLY A 161 -0.32 -5.60 15.48
N CYS A 162 -0.40 -4.41 14.95
CA CYS A 162 -1.51 -3.50 15.16
C CYS A 162 -1.81 -2.70 13.89
N LEU A 163 -3.07 -2.63 13.52
CA LEU A 163 -3.55 -1.64 12.58
C LEU A 163 -3.90 -0.37 13.38
N PHE A 164 -3.19 0.70 13.14
CA PHE A 164 -3.42 2.00 13.80
C PHE A 164 -4.50 2.76 13.06
N HIS A 165 -5.68 2.81 13.65
CA HIS A 165 -6.75 3.66 13.15
C HIS A 165 -6.37 5.14 13.28
N ARG A 166 -6.54 5.86 12.18
CA ARG A 166 -6.40 7.33 12.13
C ARG A 166 -7.39 7.89 11.10
N PRO A 167 -7.98 9.05 11.36
CA PRO A 167 -8.80 9.72 10.36
C PRO A 167 -8.06 9.87 9.02
N LEU A 168 -8.76 9.68 7.91
CA LEU A 168 -8.19 9.81 6.57
C LEU A 168 -7.47 11.15 6.36
N SER A 169 -8.01 12.22 6.95
CA SER A 169 -7.40 13.55 6.88
C SER A 169 -5.98 13.63 7.42
N HIS A 170 -5.58 12.76 8.36
CA HIS A 170 -4.23 12.70 8.90
C HIS A 170 -3.22 12.30 7.80
N TYR A 171 -3.53 11.27 7.02
CA TYR A 171 -2.69 10.81 5.91
C TYR A 171 -2.65 11.82 4.75
N LEU A 172 -3.81 12.37 4.37
CA LEU A 172 -3.89 13.33 3.27
C LEU A 172 -3.15 14.63 3.60
N ASN A 173 -3.36 15.17 4.79
CA ASN A 173 -2.65 16.37 5.21
C ASN A 173 -1.15 16.15 5.36
N ALA A 174 -0.73 14.98 5.86
CA ALA A 174 0.67 14.65 5.99
C ALA A 174 1.37 14.66 4.62
N VAL A 175 0.79 14.05 3.58
CA VAL A 175 1.41 14.03 2.24
C VAL A 175 1.44 15.43 1.61
N ILE A 176 0.41 16.25 1.83
CA ILE A 176 0.37 17.65 1.37
C ILE A 176 1.48 18.46 2.06
N GLN A 177 1.63 18.33 3.37
CA GLN A 177 2.67 19.02 4.16
C GLN A 177 4.10 18.62 3.76
N ARG A 178 4.27 17.47 3.10
CA ARG A 178 5.56 17.02 2.53
C ARG A 178 5.80 17.52 1.11
N GLY A 179 5.07 18.53 0.65
CA GLY A 179 5.26 19.14 -0.68
C GLY A 179 4.73 18.27 -1.83
N CYS A 180 3.75 17.43 -1.58
CA CYS A 180 3.10 16.66 -2.63
C CYS A 180 1.67 17.17 -2.89
N ALA A 181 1.27 17.17 -4.16
CA ALA A 181 -0.10 17.45 -4.58
C ALA A 181 -0.86 16.15 -4.81
N ILE A 182 -1.98 15.96 -4.12
CA ILE A 182 -2.88 14.83 -4.36
C ILE A 182 -3.47 14.98 -5.76
N GLN A 183 -3.30 13.95 -6.59
CA GLN A 183 -3.78 13.92 -7.97
C GLN A 183 -5.02 13.06 -8.15
N GLU A 184 -5.09 11.95 -7.39
CA GLU A 184 -6.18 11.00 -7.53
C GLU A 184 -6.40 10.25 -6.22
N ILE A 185 -7.66 10.01 -5.88
CA ILE A 185 -8.10 9.17 -4.78
C ILE A 185 -9.07 8.15 -5.36
N VAL A 186 -8.83 6.87 -5.10
CA VAL A 186 -9.65 5.76 -5.61
C VAL A 186 -10.10 4.89 -4.46
N GLU A 187 -11.39 4.61 -4.42
CA GLU A 187 -12.02 3.61 -3.53
C GLU A 187 -12.40 2.40 -4.41
N PRO A 188 -11.58 1.34 -4.42
CA PRO A 188 -11.83 0.19 -5.28
C PRO A 188 -13.13 -0.53 -4.89
N LYS A 189 -13.89 -0.96 -5.90
CA LYS A 189 -15.11 -1.75 -5.70
C LYS A 189 -15.09 -2.99 -6.59
N LEU A 190 -15.75 -4.07 -6.14
CA LEU A 190 -16.01 -5.23 -6.98
C LEU A 190 -17.22 -4.96 -7.89
N ASP A 191 -17.16 -5.52 -9.10
CA ASP A 191 -18.36 -5.68 -9.89
C ASP A 191 -19.25 -6.79 -9.28
N PRO A 192 -20.59 -6.73 -9.47
CA PRO A 192 -21.50 -7.68 -8.84
C PRO A 192 -21.27 -9.15 -9.23
N ALA A 193 -20.77 -9.43 -10.45
CA ALA A 193 -20.53 -10.79 -10.91
C ALA A 193 -19.31 -11.39 -10.17
N SER A 194 -18.22 -10.62 -10.05
CA SER A 194 -17.03 -11.01 -9.27
C SER A 194 -17.36 -11.22 -7.79
N ALA A 195 -18.19 -10.35 -7.22
CA ALA A 195 -18.63 -10.48 -5.83
C ALA A 195 -19.44 -11.76 -5.59
N SER A 196 -20.37 -12.09 -6.51
CA SER A 196 -21.19 -13.31 -6.42
C SER A 196 -20.36 -14.59 -6.51
N ALA A 197 -19.21 -14.56 -7.17
CA ALA A 197 -18.29 -15.69 -7.27
C ALA A 197 -17.33 -15.81 -6.08
N ALA A 198 -17.34 -14.84 -5.16
CA ALA A 198 -16.40 -14.78 -4.03
C ALA A 198 -17.14 -14.56 -2.70
N PRO A 199 -17.65 -15.63 -2.06
CA PRO A 199 -18.34 -15.52 -0.78
C PRO A 199 -17.52 -14.77 0.27
N GLY A 200 -18.14 -13.84 0.98
CA GLY A 200 -17.51 -12.99 2.00
C GLY A 200 -16.95 -11.67 1.45
N HIS A 201 -17.04 -11.44 0.13
CA HIS A 201 -16.61 -10.19 -0.50
C HIS A 201 -17.77 -9.36 -1.07
N GLU A 202 -19.02 -9.77 -0.85
CA GLU A 202 -20.24 -9.14 -1.38
C GLU A 202 -20.35 -7.67 -0.96
N ARG A 203 -19.90 -7.34 0.25
CA ARG A 203 -19.88 -5.95 0.73
C ARG A 203 -19.08 -5.01 -0.18
N ASN A 204 -18.06 -5.51 -0.86
CA ASN A 204 -17.15 -4.68 -1.68
C ASN A 204 -17.80 -4.15 -2.98
N VAL A 205 -19.06 -4.51 -3.24
CA VAL A 205 -19.90 -3.84 -4.24
C VAL A 205 -20.40 -2.49 -3.72
N HIS A 206 -20.57 -2.34 -2.40
CA HIS A 206 -21.25 -1.22 -1.76
C HIS A 206 -20.36 -0.42 -0.81
N VAL A 207 -19.42 -1.08 -0.13
CA VAL A 207 -18.55 -0.49 0.90
C VAL A 207 -17.09 -0.78 0.54
N PRO A 208 -16.23 0.24 0.39
CA PRO A 208 -14.84 0.02 0.04
C PRO A 208 -14.06 -0.56 1.22
N SER A 209 -13.21 -1.55 0.96
CA SER A 209 -12.24 -2.07 1.93
C SER A 209 -10.94 -1.29 1.92
N PHE A 210 -10.63 -0.65 0.80
CA PHE A 210 -9.38 0.09 0.61
C PHE A 210 -9.63 1.49 0.10
N ILE A 211 -8.67 2.36 0.37
CA ILE A 211 -8.52 3.64 -0.31
C ILE A 211 -7.10 3.72 -0.85
N VAL A 212 -6.96 4.17 -2.08
CA VAL A 212 -5.67 4.33 -2.78
C VAL A 212 -5.50 5.78 -3.17
N ILE A 213 -4.38 6.37 -2.81
CA ILE A 213 -4.06 7.78 -3.04
C ILE A 213 -2.83 7.88 -3.93
N ARG A 214 -2.92 8.67 -5.00
CA ARG A 214 -1.77 9.11 -5.79
C ARG A 214 -1.51 10.58 -5.57
N ALA A 215 -0.28 10.91 -5.21
CA ALA A 215 0.20 12.27 -5.07
C ALA A 215 1.48 12.46 -5.89
N ALA A 216 1.72 13.66 -6.41
CA ALA A 216 2.95 13.99 -7.10
C ALA A 216 3.79 14.95 -6.25
N LYS A 217 5.11 14.68 -6.18
CA LYS A 217 6.06 15.60 -5.55
C LYS A 217 6.16 16.89 -6.37
N LEU A 218 5.91 18.01 -5.73
CA LEU A 218 6.06 19.33 -6.36
C LEU A 218 7.54 19.63 -6.65
N PRO A 219 7.81 20.50 -7.64
CA PRO A 219 9.17 20.95 -7.96
C PRO A 219 9.92 21.59 -6.80
#